data_66e313b141c67774e3974d55639444ff
#
_entry.id   66e313b141c67774e3974d55639444ff
#
_cell.length_a   1.000
_cell.length_b   1.000
_cell.length_c   1.000
_cell.angle_alpha   90.00
_cell.angle_beta   90.00
_cell.angle_gamma   90.00
#
_symmetry.space_group_name_H-M   'P 1'
#
loop_
_entity.id
_entity.type
_entity.pdbx_description
1 polymer ?
#
loop_
_entity_poly.entity_id
_entity_poly.type
_entity_poly.pdbx_seq_one_letter_code
_entity_poly.pdbx_strand_id
1 'polypeptide(L)'
;MQGRRILLGVTGGIAAYKSPDLVRRLRERGADVQVVMTTAAREFVTATTFQAVSGRTVRSDLWDAAAEAAMGHIELARWADAVLVAPASADFLARLASGQADDLLATLCLATQAPLAVAPAMNHVMWSHAATRANIATLVQRGVQVYGPGEGDQACGETGPGRMLEPLELAERLSALLQPAEGALAGRRVLVSAGPTRERIDPVRFISNRSSGKMGFAVAQAAREAGATVVLIAGPVSLPTPAGVTRVDVESAAEMLTAVLRELPGTDLFISTAAVADYRPARPAEQKIKKTTESLDLAMERTVDVLATVAARADRPFVVGFAAETEAVEQNARTKLMKKNLDMIAANEVGHDKAFDCDDNQLIVLSRSARHELARAGKLTLARGLVALIAQELAARGVARKRGTALA
;
A
#
# COMPACT_ATOMS: atom_id res chain seq x y z
N MET A 1 -3.39 4.79 19.97
CA MET A 1 -2.06 4.10 19.75
C MET A 1 -1.90 2.84 20.60
N GLN A 2 -2.97 2.30 21.16
CA GLN A 2 -2.91 1.17 22.08
C GLN A 2 -2.16 -0.03 21.48
N GLY A 3 -1.12 -0.51 22.17
CA GLY A 3 -0.29 -1.64 21.75
C GLY A 3 0.62 -1.39 20.54
N ARG A 4 0.67 -0.17 19.98
CA ARG A 4 1.56 0.17 18.87
C ARG A 4 3.01 0.32 19.33
N ARG A 5 3.93 -0.21 18.55
CA ARG A 5 5.37 -0.24 18.82
C ARG A 5 6.06 0.87 18.02
N ILE A 6 6.60 1.84 18.75
CA ILE A 6 7.22 3.03 18.19
C ILE A 6 8.72 2.99 18.41
N LEU A 7 9.51 3.11 17.35
CA LEU A 7 10.91 3.35 17.42
C LEU A 7 11.14 4.87 17.36
N LEU A 8 11.61 5.45 18.46
CA LEU A 8 11.94 6.87 18.54
C LEU A 8 13.46 7.07 18.40
N GLY A 9 13.87 7.61 17.25
CA GLY A 9 15.24 8.08 17.01
C GLY A 9 15.45 9.48 17.59
N VAL A 10 16.55 9.68 18.31
CA VAL A 10 16.94 10.99 18.85
C VAL A 10 18.31 11.35 18.32
N THR A 11 18.40 12.49 17.61
CA THR A 11 19.68 12.99 17.08
C THR A 11 20.21 14.17 17.86
N GLY A 12 21.46 14.57 17.62
CA GLY A 12 22.12 15.67 18.31
C GLY A 12 21.54 17.04 17.98
N GLY A 13 21.14 17.77 19.01
CA GLY A 13 20.62 19.12 18.92
C GLY A 13 19.88 19.52 20.19
N ILE A 14 19.83 20.82 20.49
CA ILE A 14 19.20 21.32 21.73
C ILE A 14 17.76 20.84 21.87
N ALA A 15 17.01 20.71 20.79
CA ALA A 15 15.62 20.23 20.81
C ALA A 15 15.44 18.81 21.36
N ALA A 16 16.53 18.03 21.55
CA ALA A 16 16.50 16.70 22.16
C ALA A 16 15.90 16.70 23.57
N TYR A 17 15.97 17.85 24.31
CA TYR A 17 15.34 17.97 25.64
C TYR A 17 13.81 17.77 25.62
N LYS A 18 13.16 17.97 24.47
CA LYS A 18 11.72 17.75 24.31
C LYS A 18 11.36 16.27 24.13
N SER A 19 12.31 15.45 23.70
CA SER A 19 12.03 14.05 23.32
C SER A 19 11.64 13.16 24.50
N PRO A 20 12.11 13.35 25.76
CA PRO A 20 11.59 12.63 26.92
C PRO A 20 10.10 12.89 27.17
N ASP A 21 9.61 14.14 27.00
CA ASP A 21 8.16 14.42 27.07
C ASP A 21 7.40 13.76 25.93
N LEU A 22 7.96 13.73 24.71
CA LEU A 22 7.39 13.00 23.60
C LEU A 22 7.22 11.50 23.93
N VAL A 23 8.21 10.85 24.52
CA VAL A 23 8.09 9.45 24.99
C VAL A 23 6.91 9.31 25.95
N ARG A 24 6.76 10.21 26.92
CA ARG A 24 5.63 10.17 27.87
C ARG A 24 4.29 10.30 27.15
N ARG A 25 4.15 11.26 26.22
CA ARG A 25 2.91 11.47 25.45
C ARG A 25 2.54 10.27 24.59
N LEU A 26 3.52 9.59 24.00
CA LEU A 26 3.29 8.36 23.23
C LEU A 26 2.82 7.22 24.16
N ARG A 27 3.45 7.05 25.32
CA ARG A 27 3.06 6.02 26.31
C ARG A 27 1.71 6.27 26.95
N GLU A 28 1.37 7.52 27.25
CA GLU A 28 0.04 7.92 27.73
C GLU A 28 -1.06 7.52 26.73
N ARG A 29 -0.74 7.44 25.42
CA ARG A 29 -1.64 6.95 24.37
C ARG A 29 -1.58 5.43 24.17
N GLY A 30 -0.85 4.71 25.03
CA GLY A 30 -0.75 3.25 25.02
C GLY A 30 0.29 2.69 24.07
N ALA A 31 1.22 3.50 23.55
CA ALA A 31 2.31 3.01 22.73
C ALA A 31 3.42 2.36 23.58
N ASP A 32 4.07 1.35 23.00
CA ASP A 32 5.32 0.79 23.47
C ASP A 32 6.48 1.47 22.71
N VAL A 33 7.36 2.18 23.44
CA VAL A 33 8.37 3.05 22.83
C VAL A 33 9.78 2.51 23.09
N GLN A 34 10.50 2.21 22.01
CA GLN A 34 11.93 1.91 22.04
C GLN A 34 12.72 3.13 21.56
N VAL A 35 13.60 3.63 22.41
CA VAL A 35 14.44 4.79 22.08
C VAL A 35 15.78 4.35 21.53
N VAL A 36 16.19 5.02 20.44
CA VAL A 36 17.52 4.87 19.83
C VAL A 36 18.16 6.25 19.74
N MET A 37 19.38 6.38 20.28
CA MET A 37 20.11 7.65 20.32
C MET A 37 21.35 7.59 19.44
N THR A 38 21.59 8.66 18.66
CA THR A 38 22.91 8.87 18.05
C THR A 38 23.92 9.28 19.11
N THR A 39 25.21 9.12 18.81
CA THR A 39 26.28 9.58 19.72
C THR A 39 26.12 11.05 20.08
N ALA A 40 25.84 11.91 19.09
CA ALA A 40 25.64 13.34 19.32
C ALA A 40 24.39 13.66 20.18
N ALA A 41 23.39 12.82 20.23
CA ALA A 41 22.21 13.05 21.07
C ALA A 41 22.55 12.99 22.57
N ARG A 42 23.55 12.19 22.94
CA ARG A 42 23.98 11.99 24.33
C ARG A 42 24.60 13.24 24.95
N GLU A 43 25.09 14.17 24.14
CA GLU A 43 25.63 15.47 24.61
C GLU A 43 24.51 16.40 25.12
N PHE A 44 23.25 16.14 24.75
CA PHE A 44 22.11 16.97 25.10
C PHE A 44 21.19 16.33 26.14
N VAL A 45 20.99 15.01 26.08
CA VAL A 45 20.13 14.26 26.99
C VAL A 45 20.76 12.89 27.26
N THR A 46 20.72 12.45 28.52
CA THR A 46 21.31 11.16 28.91
C THR A 46 20.38 9.97 28.54
N ALA A 47 20.98 8.82 28.29
CA ALA A 47 20.22 7.57 28.09
C ALA A 47 19.37 7.22 29.32
N THR A 48 19.85 7.53 30.53
CA THR A 48 19.12 7.30 31.79
C THR A 48 17.77 8.01 31.81
N THR A 49 17.69 9.25 31.29
CA THR A 49 16.44 10.01 31.21
C THR A 49 15.41 9.25 30.34
N PHE A 50 15.83 8.78 29.17
CA PHE A 50 14.96 8.03 28.29
C PHE A 50 14.58 6.66 28.84
N GLN A 51 15.51 5.96 29.50
CA GLN A 51 15.22 4.69 30.15
C GLN A 51 14.14 4.85 31.24
N ALA A 52 14.24 5.90 32.05
CA ALA A 52 13.27 6.17 33.10
C ALA A 52 11.85 6.44 32.54
N VAL A 53 11.74 7.18 31.43
CA VAL A 53 10.43 7.53 30.86
C VAL A 53 9.87 6.46 29.91
N SER A 54 10.72 5.68 29.21
CA SER A 54 10.28 4.62 28.30
C SER A 54 10.04 3.28 29.01
N GLY A 55 10.75 3.04 30.12
CA GLY A 55 10.78 1.74 30.79
C GLY A 55 11.61 0.68 30.03
N ARG A 56 12.37 1.09 29.00
CA ARG A 56 13.21 0.22 28.17
C ARG A 56 14.65 0.71 28.14
N THR A 57 15.60 -0.21 27.99
CA THR A 57 17.00 0.13 27.76
C THR A 57 17.14 0.88 26.45
N VAL A 58 17.84 2.03 26.49
CA VAL A 58 18.12 2.83 25.30
C VAL A 58 19.17 2.14 24.43
N ARG A 59 18.92 2.08 23.14
CA ARG A 59 19.88 1.56 22.15
C ARG A 59 20.66 2.71 21.52
N SER A 60 21.94 2.49 21.24
CA SER A 60 22.78 3.56 20.68
C SER A 60 23.99 3.07 19.89
N ASP A 61 24.36 1.82 20.05
CA ASP A 61 25.52 1.24 19.39
C ASP A 61 25.08 0.10 18.48
N LEU A 62 25.57 0.14 17.23
CA LEU A 62 25.32 -0.90 16.25
C LEU A 62 26.07 -2.21 16.60
N TRP A 63 27.17 -2.09 17.35
CA TRP A 63 28.09 -3.18 17.69
C TRP A 63 27.96 -3.67 19.13
N ASP A 64 26.89 -3.30 19.84
CA ASP A 64 26.62 -3.80 21.17
C ASP A 64 26.23 -5.29 21.11
N ALA A 65 27.18 -6.17 21.42
CA ALA A 65 27.01 -7.60 21.33
C ALA A 65 25.88 -8.15 22.25
N ALA A 66 25.68 -7.55 23.44
CA ALA A 66 24.62 -7.97 24.36
C ALA A 66 23.24 -7.57 23.83
N ALA A 67 23.13 -6.40 23.26
CA ALA A 67 21.92 -5.90 22.66
C ALA A 67 21.59 -6.63 21.33
N GLU A 68 22.60 -6.96 20.53
CA GLU A 68 22.43 -7.73 19.29
C GLU A 68 21.96 -9.17 19.56
N ALA A 69 22.46 -9.79 20.64
CA ALA A 69 22.02 -11.12 21.07
C ALA A 69 20.57 -11.16 21.61
N ALA A 70 20.09 -10.04 22.18
CA ALA A 70 18.74 -9.93 22.73
C ALA A 70 17.68 -9.60 21.64
N MET A 71 17.97 -8.61 20.81
CA MET A 71 17.15 -8.19 19.66
C MET A 71 18.07 -7.45 18.68
N GLY A 72 18.49 -8.11 17.62
CA GLY A 72 19.36 -7.55 16.60
C GLY A 72 18.76 -6.33 15.92
N HIS A 73 19.60 -5.55 15.24
CA HIS A 73 19.14 -4.33 14.55
C HIS A 73 18.06 -4.63 13.49
N ILE A 74 18.14 -5.77 12.77
CA ILE A 74 17.10 -6.18 11.80
C ILE A 74 15.79 -6.53 12.49
N GLU A 75 15.84 -7.23 13.63
CA GLU A 75 14.64 -7.57 14.41
C GLU A 75 13.99 -6.31 14.98
N LEU A 76 14.79 -5.37 15.46
CA LEU A 76 14.32 -4.08 15.97
C LEU A 76 13.68 -3.23 14.86
N ALA A 77 14.25 -3.23 13.64
CA ALA A 77 13.65 -2.56 12.49
C ALA A 77 12.29 -3.17 12.10
N ARG A 78 12.14 -4.48 12.22
CA ARG A 78 10.88 -5.21 11.97
C ARG A 78 9.88 -5.12 13.12
N TRP A 79 10.35 -4.90 14.35
CA TRP A 79 9.52 -4.77 15.53
C TRP A 79 8.64 -3.52 15.48
N ALA A 80 9.13 -2.41 14.91
CA ALA A 80 8.45 -1.14 14.91
C ALA A 80 7.22 -1.12 13.99
N ASP A 81 6.11 -0.58 14.46
CA ASP A 81 4.93 -0.24 13.67
C ASP A 81 5.07 1.15 13.02
N ALA A 82 5.91 2.03 13.59
CA ALA A 82 6.37 3.29 13.01
C ALA A 82 7.73 3.69 13.57
N VAL A 83 8.48 4.45 12.77
CA VAL A 83 9.73 5.09 13.17
C VAL A 83 9.54 6.61 13.15
N LEU A 84 9.86 7.28 14.24
CA LEU A 84 9.90 8.74 14.33
C LEU A 84 11.29 9.20 14.76
N VAL A 85 11.92 10.07 13.98
CA VAL A 85 13.19 10.72 14.36
C VAL A 85 12.89 12.13 14.85
N ALA A 86 13.01 12.35 16.14
CA ALA A 86 12.69 13.63 16.80
C ALA A 86 13.63 13.92 17.98
N PRO A 87 14.48 14.97 17.89
CA PRO A 87 14.71 15.81 16.73
C PRO A 87 15.44 15.09 15.58
N ALA A 88 15.27 15.58 14.35
CA ALA A 88 16.08 15.21 13.20
C ALA A 88 17.01 16.39 12.83
N SER A 89 18.30 16.26 13.07
CA SER A 89 19.30 17.27 12.73
C SER A 89 19.57 17.35 11.23
N ALA A 90 20.12 18.46 10.74
CA ALA A 90 20.49 18.62 9.34
C ALA A 90 21.48 17.54 8.88
N ASP A 91 22.42 17.13 9.71
CA ASP A 91 23.35 16.03 9.47
C ASP A 91 22.60 14.71 9.28
N PHE A 92 21.73 14.36 10.21
CA PHE A 92 20.96 13.11 10.12
C PHE A 92 20.07 13.07 8.88
N LEU A 93 19.41 14.18 8.55
CA LEU A 93 18.59 14.30 7.33
C LEU A 93 19.42 14.10 6.06
N ALA A 94 20.66 14.63 6.02
CA ALA A 94 21.58 14.43 4.90
C ALA A 94 21.99 12.97 4.75
N ARG A 95 22.37 12.31 5.86
CA ARG A 95 22.74 10.88 5.88
C ARG A 95 21.55 9.99 5.45
N LEU A 96 20.38 10.26 5.96
CA LEU A 96 19.16 9.53 5.59
C LEU A 96 18.82 9.72 4.10
N ALA A 97 18.96 10.95 3.56
CA ALA A 97 18.72 11.24 2.16
C ALA A 97 19.74 10.58 1.22
N SER A 98 21.00 10.42 1.65
CA SER A 98 22.04 9.73 0.88
C SER A 98 22.05 8.21 1.08
N GLY A 99 21.26 7.67 2.03
CA GLY A 99 21.20 6.24 2.30
C GLY A 99 22.39 5.70 3.08
N GLN A 100 23.07 6.54 3.86
CA GLN A 100 24.15 6.12 4.75
C GLN A 100 23.60 5.34 5.95
N ALA A 101 24.30 4.27 6.34
CA ALA A 101 23.91 3.38 7.44
C ALA A 101 25.13 3.11 8.33
N ASP A 102 25.77 4.20 8.78
CA ASP A 102 27.03 4.18 9.55
C ASP A 102 26.82 4.19 11.08
N ASP A 103 25.57 4.37 11.54
CA ASP A 103 25.17 4.19 12.93
C ASP A 103 23.89 3.35 13.05
N LEU A 104 23.55 2.97 14.28
CA LEU A 104 22.38 2.14 14.55
C LEU A 104 21.08 2.78 14.05
N LEU A 105 20.85 4.08 14.29
CA LEU A 105 19.61 4.75 13.91
C LEU A 105 19.46 4.84 12.40
N ALA A 106 20.51 5.22 11.67
CA ALA A 106 20.50 5.29 10.21
C ALA A 106 20.28 3.90 9.59
N THR A 107 20.93 2.86 10.16
CA THR A 107 20.74 1.46 9.75
C THR A 107 19.29 1.01 9.95
N LEU A 108 18.67 1.32 11.10
CA LEU A 108 17.28 0.99 11.38
C LEU A 108 16.31 1.70 10.42
N CYS A 109 16.55 2.98 10.11
CA CYS A 109 15.75 3.73 9.15
C CYS A 109 15.84 3.14 7.73
N LEU A 110 16.98 2.57 7.35
CA LEU A 110 17.16 1.93 6.04
C LEU A 110 16.56 0.51 6.00
N ALA A 111 16.58 -0.22 7.12
CA ALA A 111 16.11 -1.60 7.22
C ALA A 111 14.61 -1.74 7.50
N THR A 112 13.93 -0.67 7.94
CA THR A 112 12.51 -0.75 8.29
C THR A 112 11.59 -0.71 7.09
N GLN A 113 10.46 -1.43 7.18
CA GLN A 113 9.32 -1.31 6.27
C GLN A 113 8.17 -0.49 6.90
N ALA A 114 8.31 -0.09 8.16
CA ALA A 114 7.32 0.72 8.85
C ALA A 114 7.34 2.16 8.32
N PRO A 115 6.22 2.90 8.41
CA PRO A 115 6.20 4.33 8.09
C PRO A 115 7.27 5.08 8.87
N LEU A 116 8.05 5.90 8.14
CA LEU A 116 9.11 6.73 8.69
C LEU A 116 8.70 8.19 8.69
N ALA A 117 8.84 8.84 9.85
CA ALA A 117 8.62 10.27 10.01
C ALA A 117 9.86 10.93 10.60
N VAL A 118 10.12 12.19 10.24
CA VAL A 118 11.20 13.01 10.79
C VAL A 118 10.65 14.35 11.29
N ALA A 119 11.14 14.82 12.42
CA ALA A 119 10.84 16.13 13.01
C ALA A 119 12.09 17.02 12.94
N PRO A 120 12.28 17.81 11.87
CA PRO A 120 13.46 18.65 11.71
C PRO A 120 13.63 19.66 12.85
N ALA A 121 14.88 19.82 13.31
CA ALA A 121 15.24 20.82 14.31
C ALA A 121 16.66 21.36 14.04
N MET A 122 16.75 22.63 13.69
CA MET A 122 18.00 23.31 13.35
C MET A 122 17.80 24.84 13.32
N ASN A 123 18.91 25.59 13.21
CA ASN A 123 18.84 27.02 12.97
C ASN A 123 18.10 27.32 11.65
N HIS A 124 17.42 28.47 11.57
CA HIS A 124 16.59 28.84 10.41
C HIS A 124 17.41 29.01 9.11
N VAL A 125 18.68 29.45 9.20
CA VAL A 125 19.59 29.53 8.05
C VAL A 125 19.92 28.15 7.53
N MET A 126 20.22 27.19 8.45
CA MET A 126 20.45 25.79 8.09
C MET A 126 19.23 25.17 7.44
N TRP A 127 18.03 25.46 7.95
CA TRP A 127 16.77 24.97 7.36
C TRP A 127 16.55 25.51 5.95
N SER A 128 16.82 26.80 5.72
CA SER A 128 16.64 27.46 4.42
C SER A 128 17.75 27.10 3.43
N HIS A 129 18.85 26.50 3.87
CA HIS A 129 19.98 26.16 3.02
C HIS A 129 19.57 25.20 1.89
N ALA A 130 20.09 25.45 0.68
CA ALA A 130 19.72 24.67 -0.51
C ALA A 130 19.95 23.16 -0.34
N ALA A 131 21.05 22.75 0.31
CA ALA A 131 21.35 21.35 0.59
C ALA A 131 20.30 20.70 1.49
N THR A 132 19.89 21.38 2.57
CA THR A 132 18.86 20.89 3.49
C THR A 132 17.52 20.74 2.77
N ARG A 133 17.14 21.73 1.97
CA ARG A 133 15.91 21.70 1.17
C ARG A 133 15.91 20.54 0.14
N ALA A 134 17.05 20.32 -0.53
CA ALA A 134 17.22 19.19 -1.45
C ALA A 134 17.09 17.83 -0.72
N ASN A 135 17.70 17.68 0.46
CA ASN A 135 17.60 16.46 1.26
C ASN A 135 16.15 16.19 1.68
N ILE A 136 15.43 17.21 2.16
CA ILE A 136 14.02 17.10 2.53
C ILE A 136 13.17 16.70 1.31
N ALA A 137 13.38 17.33 0.16
CA ALA A 137 12.64 16.98 -1.07
C ALA A 137 12.88 15.50 -1.46
N THR A 138 14.11 15.01 -1.37
CA THR A 138 14.46 13.62 -1.61
C THR A 138 13.74 12.67 -0.63
N LEU A 139 13.72 13.00 0.65
CA LEU A 139 13.05 12.20 1.68
C LEU A 139 11.54 12.13 1.46
N VAL A 140 10.91 13.27 1.16
CA VAL A 140 9.47 13.36 0.84
C VAL A 140 9.13 12.52 -0.40
N GLN A 141 9.94 12.61 -1.46
CA GLN A 141 9.77 11.80 -2.66
C GLN A 141 9.85 10.29 -2.37
N ARG A 142 10.64 9.88 -1.37
CA ARG A 142 10.74 8.49 -0.90
C ARG A 142 9.65 8.08 0.10
N GLY A 143 8.69 8.95 0.39
CA GLY A 143 7.56 8.66 1.28
C GLY A 143 7.80 8.94 2.77
N VAL A 144 8.94 9.56 3.13
CA VAL A 144 9.20 9.97 4.52
C VAL A 144 8.28 11.13 4.88
N GLN A 145 7.60 11.02 6.01
CA GLN A 145 6.77 12.09 6.54
C GLN A 145 7.62 13.15 7.23
N VAL A 146 7.39 14.43 6.92
CA VAL A 146 8.12 15.55 7.53
C VAL A 146 7.18 16.35 8.42
N TYR A 147 7.43 16.33 9.73
CA TYR A 147 6.61 17.02 10.74
C TYR A 147 7.29 18.30 11.20
N GLY A 148 6.90 19.41 10.61
CA GLY A 148 7.51 20.71 10.84
C GLY A 148 8.61 21.06 9.80
N PRO A 149 9.60 21.91 10.16
CA PRO A 149 9.73 22.54 11.47
C PRO A 149 8.67 23.61 11.72
N GLY A 150 8.48 23.94 13.00
CA GLY A 150 7.69 25.12 13.40
C GLY A 150 8.53 26.40 13.32
N GLU A 151 7.84 27.53 13.45
CA GLU A 151 8.43 28.88 13.49
C GLU A 151 8.48 29.42 14.93
N GLY A 152 9.40 30.34 15.20
CA GLY A 152 9.50 31.08 16.46
C GLY A 152 10.93 31.30 16.91
N ASP A 153 11.07 31.73 18.18
CA ASP A 153 12.37 32.06 18.76
C ASP A 153 13.23 30.80 18.92
N GLN A 154 14.47 30.91 18.48
CA GLN A 154 15.47 29.86 18.54
C GLN A 154 16.42 30.08 19.70
N ALA A 155 17.12 29.04 20.14
CA ALA A 155 18.05 29.11 21.28
C ALA A 155 19.21 30.08 21.06
N CYS A 156 19.52 30.44 19.81
CA CYS A 156 20.52 31.45 19.45
C CYS A 156 20.01 32.90 19.49
N GLY A 157 18.75 33.13 19.87
CA GLY A 157 18.14 34.46 19.91
C GLY A 157 17.59 34.96 18.59
N GLU A 158 17.59 34.12 17.56
CA GLU A 158 17.02 34.44 16.24
C GLU A 158 15.58 33.87 16.11
N THR A 159 14.76 34.49 15.27
CA THR A 159 13.38 34.05 15.01
C THR A 159 13.25 33.55 13.58
N GLY A 160 12.58 32.41 13.40
CA GLY A 160 12.35 31.85 12.08
C GLY A 160 11.97 30.35 12.10
N PRO A 161 11.80 29.74 10.91
CA PRO A 161 11.52 28.33 10.79
C PRO A 161 12.74 27.48 11.19
N GLY A 162 12.55 26.42 11.97
CA GLY A 162 13.64 25.53 12.38
C GLY A 162 13.41 24.85 13.73
N ARG A 163 12.34 25.22 14.45
CA ARG A 163 12.00 24.62 15.73
C ARG A 163 11.34 23.25 15.54
N MET A 164 11.77 22.25 16.33
CA MET A 164 11.02 21.00 16.43
C MET A 164 9.59 21.30 16.94
N LEU A 165 8.60 20.70 16.32
CA LEU A 165 7.22 20.76 16.79
C LEU A 165 7.11 20.31 18.25
N GLU A 166 6.05 20.72 18.93
CA GLU A 166 5.84 20.35 20.32
C GLU A 166 5.54 18.84 20.47
N PRO A 167 5.95 18.21 21.57
CA PRO A 167 5.77 16.77 21.80
C PRO A 167 4.32 16.29 21.64
N LEU A 168 3.36 17.11 22.09
CA LEU A 168 1.93 16.80 21.94
C LEU A 168 1.52 16.70 20.46
N GLU A 169 1.92 17.68 19.65
CA GLU A 169 1.61 17.73 18.23
C GLU A 169 2.27 16.58 17.46
N LEU A 170 3.53 16.25 17.77
CA LEU A 170 4.22 15.11 17.19
C LEU A 170 3.52 13.78 17.51
N ALA A 171 3.05 13.61 18.75
CA ALA A 171 2.32 12.43 19.17
C ALA A 171 0.95 12.33 18.45
N GLU A 172 0.28 13.45 18.19
CA GLU A 172 -0.98 13.49 17.44
C GLU A 172 -0.77 13.13 15.96
N ARG A 173 0.24 13.73 15.30
CA ARG A 173 0.59 13.43 13.91
C ARG A 173 1.00 11.98 13.72
N LEU A 174 1.78 11.42 14.66
CA LEU A 174 2.16 10.01 14.62
C LEU A 174 0.95 9.09 14.87
N SER A 175 0.02 9.50 15.76
CA SER A 175 -1.23 8.79 15.98
C SER A 175 -2.08 8.74 14.71
N ALA A 176 -2.21 9.86 14.00
CA ALA A 176 -2.91 9.94 12.72
C ALA A 176 -2.26 9.06 11.64
N LEU A 177 -0.92 9.03 11.59
CA LEU A 177 -0.18 8.17 10.67
C LEU A 177 -0.45 6.67 10.90
N LEU A 178 -0.62 6.27 12.17
CA LEU A 178 -0.84 4.89 12.59
C LEU A 178 -2.31 4.51 12.71
N GLN A 179 -3.22 5.48 12.77
CA GLN A 179 -4.63 5.18 12.58
C GLN A 179 -4.75 4.59 11.16
N PRO A 180 -5.49 3.46 11.00
CA PRO A 180 -5.99 3.16 9.69
C PRO A 180 -6.69 4.46 9.28
N ALA A 181 -6.26 5.07 8.18
CA ALA A 181 -7.01 6.16 7.62
C ALA A 181 -8.48 5.72 7.68
N GLU A 182 -9.40 6.58 8.12
CA GLU A 182 -10.80 6.44 7.75
C GLU A 182 -10.76 6.59 6.23
N GLY A 183 -10.25 5.53 5.59
CA GLY A 183 -10.05 5.49 4.17
C GLY A 183 -11.42 5.52 3.55
N ALA A 184 -11.51 6.04 2.37
CA ALA A 184 -12.76 6.13 1.62
C ALA A 184 -13.50 4.79 1.49
N LEU A 185 -12.85 3.67 1.85
CA LEU A 185 -13.41 2.31 1.93
C LEU A 185 -13.36 1.71 3.35
N ALA A 186 -13.23 2.53 4.40
CA ALA A 186 -13.20 2.03 5.78
C ALA A 186 -14.48 1.24 6.11
N GLY A 187 -14.30 0.09 6.76
CA GLY A 187 -15.40 -0.82 7.11
C GLY A 187 -16.02 -1.57 5.92
N ARG A 188 -15.50 -1.42 4.69
CA ARG A 188 -15.94 -2.15 3.51
C ARG A 188 -15.15 -3.44 3.31
N ARG A 189 -15.83 -4.48 2.85
CA ARG A 189 -15.22 -5.72 2.40
C ARG A 189 -15.07 -5.68 0.87
N VAL A 190 -13.83 -5.79 0.39
CA VAL A 190 -13.48 -5.73 -1.04
C VAL A 190 -12.92 -7.08 -1.48
N LEU A 191 -13.47 -7.61 -2.56
CA LEU A 191 -13.02 -8.82 -3.23
C LEU A 191 -12.36 -8.42 -4.55
N VAL A 192 -11.13 -8.88 -4.79
CA VAL A 192 -10.38 -8.61 -6.03
C VAL A 192 -10.00 -9.93 -6.67
N SER A 193 -10.25 -10.09 -7.98
CA SER A 193 -9.66 -11.18 -8.76
C SER A 193 -8.49 -10.65 -9.58
N ALA A 194 -7.36 -11.38 -9.62
CA ALA A 194 -6.13 -10.95 -10.29
C ALA A 194 -5.37 -12.12 -10.92
N GLY A 195 -4.43 -11.79 -11.82
CA GLY A 195 -3.61 -12.78 -12.50
C GLY A 195 -4.33 -13.51 -13.64
N PRO A 196 -3.62 -14.39 -14.36
CA PRO A 196 -4.20 -15.22 -15.41
C PRO A 196 -4.85 -16.47 -14.80
N THR A 197 -5.73 -17.14 -15.56
CA THR A 197 -6.08 -18.54 -15.31
C THR A 197 -5.30 -19.45 -16.24
N ARG A 198 -5.12 -20.71 -15.84
CA ARG A 198 -4.48 -21.77 -16.63
C ARG A 198 -5.47 -22.89 -16.84
N GLU A 199 -5.77 -23.16 -18.10
CA GLU A 199 -6.69 -24.24 -18.50
C GLU A 199 -5.88 -25.41 -19.02
N ARG A 200 -5.88 -26.51 -18.29
CA ARG A 200 -5.00 -27.67 -18.57
C ARG A 200 -5.34 -28.34 -19.89
N ILE A 201 -4.33 -28.58 -20.72
CA ILE A 201 -4.40 -29.49 -21.86
C ILE A 201 -4.06 -30.91 -21.41
N ASP A 202 -3.00 -31.02 -20.63
CA ASP A 202 -2.50 -32.25 -19.98
C ASP A 202 -1.71 -31.86 -18.71
N PRO A 203 -1.13 -32.80 -17.92
CA PRO A 203 -0.40 -32.47 -16.70
C PRO A 203 0.80 -31.52 -16.89
N VAL A 204 1.23 -31.24 -18.12
CA VAL A 204 2.43 -30.46 -18.44
C VAL A 204 2.10 -29.16 -19.17
N ARG A 205 1.04 -29.15 -19.97
CA ARG A 205 0.68 -28.03 -20.88
C ARG A 205 -0.66 -27.42 -20.51
N PHE A 206 -0.78 -26.12 -20.68
CA PHE A 206 -2.01 -25.36 -20.41
C PHE A 206 -2.17 -24.21 -21.43
N ILE A 207 -3.38 -23.70 -21.54
CA ILE A 207 -3.72 -22.44 -22.20
C ILE A 207 -3.88 -21.38 -21.13
N SER A 208 -3.40 -20.17 -21.40
CA SER A 208 -3.46 -19.05 -20.48
C SER A 208 -3.44 -17.72 -21.23
N ASN A 209 -4.00 -16.69 -20.63
CA ASN A 209 -3.88 -15.31 -21.11
C ASN A 209 -2.60 -14.65 -20.57
N ARG A 210 -1.98 -13.75 -21.35
CA ARG A 210 -0.86 -12.94 -20.87
C ARG A 210 -1.36 -12.02 -19.74
N SER A 211 -0.85 -12.21 -18.55
CA SER A 211 -1.09 -11.32 -17.41
C SER A 211 -0.02 -11.52 -16.35
N SER A 212 0.60 -10.45 -15.91
CA SER A 212 1.53 -10.47 -14.77
C SER A 212 0.83 -10.39 -13.41
N GLY A 213 -0.47 -10.09 -13.36
CA GLY A 213 -1.21 -9.83 -12.13
C GLY A 213 -0.92 -8.49 -11.44
N LYS A 214 0.12 -7.76 -11.86
CA LYS A 214 0.60 -6.53 -11.19
C LYS A 214 -0.50 -5.50 -10.93
N MET A 215 -1.41 -5.28 -11.89
CA MET A 215 -2.49 -4.29 -11.72
C MET A 215 -3.48 -4.71 -10.63
N GLY A 216 -3.90 -5.97 -10.60
CA GLY A 216 -4.83 -6.47 -9.59
C GLY A 216 -4.22 -6.47 -8.18
N PHE A 217 -2.94 -6.81 -8.06
CA PHE A 217 -2.22 -6.70 -6.78
C PHE A 217 -2.10 -5.25 -6.32
N ALA A 218 -1.84 -4.31 -7.24
CA ALA A 218 -1.82 -2.88 -6.93
C ALA A 218 -3.20 -2.38 -6.49
N VAL A 219 -4.30 -2.85 -7.12
CA VAL A 219 -5.68 -2.52 -6.71
C VAL A 219 -6.00 -3.08 -5.33
N ALA A 220 -5.60 -4.32 -5.03
CA ALA A 220 -5.78 -4.91 -3.71
C ALA A 220 -5.01 -4.12 -2.63
N GLN A 221 -3.78 -3.72 -2.91
CA GLN A 221 -2.99 -2.85 -2.04
C GLN A 221 -3.67 -1.50 -1.82
N ALA A 222 -4.07 -0.81 -2.89
CA ALA A 222 -4.72 0.50 -2.82
C ALA A 222 -6.06 0.44 -2.05
N ALA A 223 -6.87 -0.62 -2.24
CA ALA A 223 -8.09 -0.83 -1.48
C ALA A 223 -7.82 -1.05 0.02
N ARG A 224 -6.74 -1.78 0.35
CA ARG A 224 -6.29 -1.96 1.75
C ARG A 224 -5.81 -0.64 2.36
N GLU A 225 -5.04 0.15 1.61
CA GLU A 225 -4.61 1.50 2.01
C GLU A 225 -5.81 2.45 2.23
N ALA A 226 -6.89 2.27 1.45
CA ALA A 226 -8.14 2.99 1.62
C ALA A 226 -9.01 2.47 2.79
N GLY A 227 -8.51 1.58 3.63
CA GLY A 227 -9.16 1.12 4.87
C GLY A 227 -10.06 -0.10 4.72
N ALA A 228 -10.13 -0.73 3.54
CA ALA A 228 -10.94 -1.91 3.31
C ALA A 228 -10.36 -3.18 3.94
N THR A 229 -11.23 -4.15 4.27
CA THR A 229 -10.84 -5.55 4.42
C THR A 229 -10.80 -6.19 3.04
N VAL A 230 -9.63 -6.67 2.60
CA VAL A 230 -9.41 -7.12 1.22
C VAL A 230 -9.15 -8.61 1.15
N VAL A 231 -9.89 -9.30 0.25
CA VAL A 231 -9.61 -10.67 -0.18
C VAL A 231 -9.19 -10.63 -1.66
N LEU A 232 -8.06 -11.24 -1.97
CA LEU A 232 -7.47 -11.31 -3.32
C LEU A 232 -7.50 -12.75 -3.81
N ILE A 233 -8.33 -13.03 -4.82
CA ILE A 233 -8.32 -14.31 -5.53
C ILE A 233 -7.29 -14.21 -6.65
N ALA A 234 -6.21 -14.94 -6.54
CA ALA A 234 -5.06 -14.83 -7.43
C ALA A 234 -4.89 -16.08 -8.30
N GLY A 235 -4.92 -15.91 -9.62
CA GLY A 235 -4.38 -16.90 -10.54
C GLY A 235 -2.85 -17.00 -10.43
N PRO A 236 -2.21 -17.95 -11.15
CA PRO A 236 -0.80 -18.27 -10.96
C PRO A 236 0.14 -17.11 -11.29
N VAL A 237 0.67 -16.46 -10.28
CA VAL A 237 1.65 -15.37 -10.37
C VAL A 237 2.68 -15.47 -9.23
N SER A 238 3.91 -14.97 -9.45
CA SER A 238 4.98 -14.96 -8.47
C SER A 238 5.06 -13.66 -7.65
N LEU A 239 3.98 -12.87 -7.61
CA LEU A 239 3.96 -11.61 -6.86
C LEU A 239 3.78 -11.87 -5.36
N PRO A 240 4.47 -11.13 -4.49
CA PRO A 240 4.23 -11.19 -3.05
C PRO A 240 2.84 -10.63 -2.71
N THR A 241 2.20 -11.21 -1.71
CA THR A 241 0.91 -10.73 -1.22
C THR A 241 1.07 -9.35 -0.56
N PRO A 242 0.27 -8.34 -0.92
CA PRO A 242 0.33 -7.04 -0.25
C PRO A 242 0.01 -7.16 1.24
N ALA A 243 0.68 -6.36 2.07
CA ALA A 243 0.50 -6.40 3.52
C ALA A 243 -0.96 -6.18 3.94
N GLY A 244 -1.48 -7.03 4.81
CA GLY A 244 -2.85 -6.96 5.33
C GLY A 244 -3.94 -7.38 4.33
N VAL A 245 -3.58 -8.01 3.21
CA VAL A 245 -4.49 -8.61 2.23
C VAL A 245 -4.55 -10.13 2.44
N THR A 246 -5.74 -10.69 2.50
CA THR A 246 -5.94 -12.14 2.50
C THR A 246 -5.90 -12.67 1.07
N ARG A 247 -4.99 -13.59 0.75
CA ARG A 247 -4.84 -14.17 -0.58
C ARG A 247 -5.41 -15.58 -0.63
N VAL A 248 -6.09 -15.88 -1.74
CA VAL A 248 -6.58 -17.22 -2.10
C VAL A 248 -6.04 -17.53 -3.49
N ASP A 249 -5.19 -18.54 -3.59
CA ASP A 249 -4.62 -18.99 -4.87
C ASP A 249 -5.56 -19.95 -5.57
N VAL A 250 -5.67 -19.80 -6.89
CA VAL A 250 -6.47 -20.63 -7.79
C VAL A 250 -5.70 -20.86 -9.09
N GLU A 251 -6.03 -21.90 -9.85
CA GLU A 251 -5.37 -22.19 -11.12
C GLU A 251 -6.27 -21.93 -12.31
N SER A 252 -7.49 -22.47 -12.31
CA SER A 252 -8.42 -22.44 -13.45
C SER A 252 -9.52 -21.39 -13.29
N ALA A 253 -10.22 -21.09 -14.39
CA ALA A 253 -11.42 -20.23 -14.39
C ALA A 253 -12.54 -20.79 -13.48
N ALA A 254 -12.70 -22.12 -13.45
CA ALA A 254 -13.67 -22.79 -12.61
C ALA A 254 -13.34 -22.66 -11.12
N GLU A 255 -12.05 -22.82 -10.75
CA GLU A 255 -11.60 -22.59 -9.38
C GLU A 255 -11.74 -21.13 -8.97
N MET A 256 -11.41 -20.18 -9.88
CA MET A 256 -11.59 -18.75 -9.63
C MET A 256 -13.06 -18.42 -9.37
N LEU A 257 -13.98 -18.93 -10.18
CA LEU A 257 -15.41 -18.73 -9.96
C LEU A 257 -15.84 -19.28 -8.60
N THR A 258 -15.44 -20.51 -8.25
CA THR A 258 -15.76 -21.14 -6.97
C THR A 258 -15.25 -20.32 -5.80
N ALA A 259 -14.00 -19.87 -5.86
CA ALA A 259 -13.41 -19.03 -4.82
C ALA A 259 -14.10 -17.67 -4.70
N VAL A 260 -14.39 -17.02 -5.83
CA VAL A 260 -15.14 -15.74 -5.85
C VAL A 260 -16.52 -15.91 -5.22
N LEU A 261 -17.28 -16.94 -5.61
CA LEU A 261 -18.62 -17.16 -5.07
C LEU A 261 -18.62 -17.50 -3.57
N ARG A 262 -17.60 -18.20 -3.10
CA ARG A 262 -17.42 -18.50 -1.67
C ARG A 262 -17.17 -17.23 -0.85
N GLU A 263 -16.36 -16.31 -1.36
CA GLU A 263 -15.98 -15.05 -0.68
C GLU A 263 -16.98 -13.89 -0.90
N LEU A 264 -17.97 -14.08 -1.79
CA LEU A 264 -18.93 -13.04 -2.18
C LEU A 264 -19.89 -12.61 -1.04
N PRO A 265 -20.39 -13.51 -0.15
CA PRO A 265 -21.28 -13.11 0.93
C PRO A 265 -20.63 -12.04 1.82
N GLY A 266 -21.37 -10.93 2.06
CA GLY A 266 -20.89 -9.80 2.84
C GLY A 266 -19.85 -8.91 2.13
N THR A 267 -19.58 -9.14 0.83
CA THR A 267 -18.71 -8.30 0.01
C THR A 267 -19.47 -7.06 -0.45
N ASP A 268 -18.91 -5.87 -0.20
CA ASP A 268 -19.48 -4.58 -0.66
C ASP A 268 -19.07 -4.24 -2.09
N LEU A 269 -17.84 -4.64 -2.49
CA LEU A 269 -17.21 -4.27 -3.75
C LEU A 269 -16.45 -5.46 -4.34
N PHE A 270 -16.75 -5.81 -5.59
CA PHE A 270 -16.00 -6.78 -6.37
C PHE A 270 -15.28 -6.10 -7.53
N ILE A 271 -13.96 -6.26 -7.61
CA ILE A 271 -13.12 -5.69 -8.67
C ILE A 271 -12.49 -6.85 -9.44
N SER A 272 -12.92 -7.04 -10.68
CA SER A 272 -12.45 -8.12 -11.54
C SER A 272 -11.34 -7.64 -12.46
N THR A 273 -10.08 -7.93 -12.08
CA THR A 273 -8.89 -7.60 -12.89
C THR A 273 -8.22 -8.83 -13.50
N ALA A 274 -8.70 -10.03 -13.16
CA ALA A 274 -8.13 -11.28 -13.64
C ALA A 274 -8.27 -11.42 -15.16
N ALA A 275 -7.24 -11.95 -15.80
CA ALA A 275 -7.24 -12.33 -17.20
C ALA A 275 -7.71 -13.79 -17.33
N VAL A 276 -9.01 -13.98 -17.17
CA VAL A 276 -9.65 -15.30 -17.26
C VAL A 276 -9.65 -15.78 -18.70
N ALA A 277 -9.23 -17.02 -18.96
CA ALA A 277 -9.27 -17.62 -20.28
C ALA A 277 -10.73 -17.83 -20.71
N ASP A 278 -11.09 -17.39 -21.93
CA ASP A 278 -12.47 -17.51 -22.46
C ASP A 278 -12.79 -18.92 -22.94
N TYR A 279 -11.75 -19.73 -23.19
CA TYR A 279 -11.87 -21.10 -23.67
C TYR A 279 -10.95 -22.04 -22.90
N ARG A 280 -11.40 -23.30 -22.73
CA ARG A 280 -10.62 -24.40 -22.16
C ARG A 280 -10.70 -25.63 -23.05
N PRO A 281 -9.75 -26.58 -22.98
CA PRO A 281 -9.88 -27.87 -23.63
C PRO A 281 -11.14 -28.59 -23.13
N ALA A 282 -11.95 -29.07 -24.04
CA ALA A 282 -13.20 -29.79 -23.72
C ALA A 282 -12.93 -31.13 -23.01
N ARG A 283 -11.76 -31.74 -23.26
CA ARG A 283 -11.30 -33.01 -22.66
C ARG A 283 -9.81 -32.90 -22.33
N PRO A 284 -9.44 -32.41 -21.14
CA PRO A 284 -8.03 -32.45 -20.70
C PRO A 284 -7.54 -33.89 -20.61
N ALA A 285 -6.33 -34.16 -21.09
CA ALA A 285 -5.73 -35.49 -21.01
C ALA A 285 -5.17 -35.74 -19.59
N GLU A 286 -5.44 -36.92 -19.03
CA GLU A 286 -4.92 -37.33 -17.72
C GLU A 286 -3.40 -37.61 -17.76
N GLN A 287 -2.88 -37.96 -18.92
CA GLN A 287 -1.47 -38.24 -19.14
C GLN A 287 -0.88 -37.27 -20.17
N LYS A 288 0.44 -37.01 -20.08
CA LYS A 288 1.15 -36.18 -21.04
C LYS A 288 0.93 -36.72 -22.47
N ILE A 289 0.38 -35.91 -23.36
CA ILE A 289 0.18 -36.26 -24.77
C ILE A 289 1.56 -36.42 -25.42
N LYS A 290 1.80 -37.64 -26.00
CA LYS A 290 3.04 -37.94 -26.70
C LYS A 290 2.99 -37.37 -28.11
N LYS A 291 4.14 -36.97 -28.65
CA LYS A 291 4.29 -36.48 -30.04
C LYS A 291 4.22 -37.68 -31.00
N THR A 292 3.02 -38.02 -31.45
CA THR A 292 2.78 -39.09 -32.37
C THR A 292 2.38 -38.63 -33.78
N THR A 293 2.05 -37.35 -33.92
CA THR A 293 1.61 -36.71 -35.15
C THR A 293 2.30 -35.36 -35.34
N GLU A 294 2.35 -34.81 -36.54
CA GLU A 294 2.90 -33.48 -36.82
C GLU A 294 2.01 -32.35 -36.34
N SER A 295 0.72 -32.58 -36.18
CA SER A 295 -0.29 -31.63 -35.71
C SER A 295 -1.04 -32.18 -34.50
N LEU A 296 -1.54 -31.28 -33.63
CA LEU A 296 -2.40 -31.59 -32.51
C LEU A 296 -3.66 -30.71 -32.58
N ASP A 297 -4.80 -31.32 -32.80
CA ASP A 297 -6.08 -30.63 -32.77
C ASP A 297 -6.70 -30.69 -31.36
N LEU A 298 -7.06 -29.53 -30.82
CA LEU A 298 -7.70 -29.40 -29.52
C LEU A 298 -9.13 -28.89 -29.68
N ALA A 299 -10.11 -29.71 -29.31
CA ALA A 299 -11.49 -29.25 -29.17
C ALA A 299 -11.59 -28.32 -27.94
N MET A 300 -12.11 -27.13 -28.17
CA MET A 300 -12.21 -26.08 -27.13
C MET A 300 -13.67 -25.82 -26.80
N GLU A 301 -13.98 -25.59 -25.53
CA GLU A 301 -15.27 -25.12 -25.04
C GLU A 301 -15.14 -23.82 -24.26
N ARG A 302 -16.23 -23.05 -24.19
CA ARG A 302 -16.22 -21.78 -23.42
C ARG A 302 -16.10 -22.03 -21.93
N THR A 303 -15.31 -21.21 -21.27
CA THR A 303 -15.24 -21.14 -19.82
C THR A 303 -16.40 -20.31 -19.26
N VAL A 304 -16.59 -20.35 -17.95
CA VAL A 304 -17.60 -19.54 -17.27
C VAL A 304 -17.09 -18.10 -17.10
N ASP A 305 -17.93 -17.14 -17.45
CA ASP A 305 -17.63 -15.72 -17.26
C ASP A 305 -17.85 -15.33 -15.80
N VAL A 306 -16.75 -15.28 -15.02
CA VAL A 306 -16.76 -14.94 -13.59
C VAL A 306 -17.41 -13.59 -13.33
N LEU A 307 -17.04 -12.56 -14.11
CA LEU A 307 -17.56 -11.20 -13.96
C LEU A 307 -19.06 -11.13 -14.25
N ALA A 308 -19.51 -11.72 -15.34
CA ALA A 308 -20.92 -11.75 -15.69
C ALA A 308 -21.76 -12.55 -14.68
N THR A 309 -21.23 -13.67 -14.16
CA THR A 309 -21.88 -14.49 -13.13
C THR A 309 -22.12 -13.70 -11.85
N VAL A 310 -21.12 -12.95 -11.37
CA VAL A 310 -21.30 -12.08 -10.20
C VAL A 310 -22.27 -10.94 -10.48
N ALA A 311 -22.14 -10.28 -11.63
CA ALA A 311 -22.95 -9.12 -11.99
C ALA A 311 -24.45 -9.45 -12.23
N ALA A 312 -24.78 -10.72 -12.54
CA ALA A 312 -26.15 -11.18 -12.75
C ALA A 312 -26.90 -11.50 -11.44
N ARG A 313 -26.23 -11.57 -10.30
CA ARG A 313 -26.88 -11.92 -9.03
C ARG A 313 -27.78 -10.80 -8.52
N ALA A 314 -28.88 -11.15 -7.88
CA ALA A 314 -29.79 -10.18 -7.25
C ALA A 314 -29.16 -9.48 -6.04
N ASP A 315 -28.32 -10.22 -5.28
CA ASP A 315 -27.59 -9.76 -4.09
C ASP A 315 -26.15 -9.30 -4.41
N ARG A 316 -25.88 -8.93 -5.68
CA ARG A 316 -24.53 -8.56 -6.11
C ARG A 316 -23.96 -7.35 -5.37
N PRO A 317 -22.63 -7.32 -5.10
CA PRO A 317 -21.94 -6.12 -4.62
C PRO A 317 -21.92 -5.02 -5.70
N PHE A 318 -21.23 -3.92 -5.41
CA PHE A 318 -20.79 -2.99 -6.44
C PHE A 318 -19.73 -3.71 -7.31
N VAL A 319 -19.92 -3.73 -8.63
CA VAL A 319 -19.10 -4.55 -9.53
C VAL A 319 -18.30 -3.66 -10.48
N VAL A 320 -16.98 -3.81 -10.44
CA VAL A 320 -16.03 -3.12 -11.32
C VAL A 320 -15.33 -4.14 -12.23
N GLY A 321 -15.45 -3.95 -13.52
CA GLY A 321 -14.74 -4.77 -14.52
C GLY A 321 -13.46 -4.10 -15.00
N PHE A 322 -12.58 -4.90 -15.61
CA PHE A 322 -11.47 -4.41 -16.41
C PHE A 322 -11.64 -4.84 -17.88
N ALA A 323 -11.18 -3.97 -18.79
CA ALA A 323 -11.11 -4.24 -20.21
C ALA A 323 -9.72 -3.90 -20.74
N ALA A 324 -9.09 -4.88 -21.39
CA ALA A 324 -7.86 -4.71 -22.13
C ALA A 324 -8.21 -4.79 -23.62
N GLU A 325 -8.12 -3.67 -24.32
CA GLU A 325 -8.61 -3.52 -25.70
C GLU A 325 -7.46 -3.07 -26.61
N THR A 326 -7.41 -3.57 -27.83
CA THR A 326 -6.39 -3.19 -28.81
C THR A 326 -6.80 -1.98 -29.65
N GLU A 327 -8.10 -1.72 -29.75
CA GLU A 327 -8.69 -0.63 -30.52
C GLU A 327 -10.04 -0.23 -29.94
N ALA A 328 -10.53 0.98 -30.27
CA ALA A 328 -11.83 1.49 -29.86
C ALA A 328 -12.10 1.33 -28.35
N VAL A 329 -11.08 1.54 -27.52
CA VAL A 329 -11.03 1.19 -26.07
C VAL A 329 -12.28 1.67 -25.33
N GLU A 330 -12.66 2.94 -25.47
CA GLU A 330 -13.80 3.52 -24.77
C GLU A 330 -15.13 2.91 -25.24
N GLN A 331 -15.31 2.71 -26.55
CA GLN A 331 -16.54 2.18 -27.10
C GLN A 331 -16.76 0.71 -26.68
N ASN A 332 -15.69 -0.11 -26.75
CA ASN A 332 -15.72 -1.50 -26.32
C ASN A 332 -15.98 -1.63 -24.81
N ALA A 333 -15.32 -0.77 -24.02
CA ALA A 333 -15.55 -0.73 -22.57
C ALA A 333 -16.99 -0.34 -22.23
N ARG A 334 -17.56 0.68 -22.90
CA ARG A 334 -18.94 1.11 -22.70
C ARG A 334 -19.94 -0.01 -23.05
N THR A 335 -19.72 -0.70 -24.16
CA THR A 335 -20.52 -1.86 -24.56
C THR A 335 -20.47 -2.96 -23.51
N LYS A 336 -19.28 -3.28 -22.98
CA LYS A 336 -19.05 -4.30 -21.95
C LYS A 336 -19.69 -3.89 -20.60
N LEU A 337 -19.59 -2.61 -20.23
CA LEU A 337 -20.23 -2.05 -19.02
C LEU A 337 -21.76 -2.31 -19.05
N MET A 338 -22.40 -1.99 -20.16
CA MET A 338 -23.86 -2.15 -20.30
C MET A 338 -24.27 -3.61 -20.44
N LYS A 339 -23.60 -4.37 -21.32
CA LYS A 339 -23.92 -5.79 -21.60
C LYS A 339 -23.78 -6.68 -20.37
N LYS A 340 -22.76 -6.46 -19.52
CA LYS A 340 -22.53 -7.24 -18.31
C LYS A 340 -23.15 -6.61 -17.06
N ASN A 341 -23.92 -5.53 -17.20
CA ASN A 341 -24.58 -4.84 -16.08
C ASN A 341 -23.61 -4.45 -14.96
N LEU A 342 -22.45 -3.86 -15.32
CA LEU A 342 -21.45 -3.42 -14.35
C LEU A 342 -21.82 -2.05 -13.78
N ASP A 343 -21.25 -1.71 -12.63
CA ASP A 343 -21.36 -0.37 -12.05
C ASP A 343 -20.26 0.56 -12.59
N MET A 344 -19.05 0.02 -12.75
CA MET A 344 -17.92 0.71 -13.38
C MET A 344 -17.07 -0.25 -14.21
N ILE A 345 -16.29 0.31 -15.15
CA ILE A 345 -15.28 -0.41 -15.89
C ILE A 345 -14.02 0.45 -16.03
N ALA A 346 -12.86 -0.13 -15.80
CA ALA A 346 -11.56 0.47 -16.10
C ALA A 346 -11.00 -0.18 -17.37
N ALA A 347 -10.69 0.61 -18.36
CA ALA A 347 -10.19 0.15 -19.65
C ALA A 347 -8.80 0.71 -19.92
N ASN A 348 -7.95 -0.11 -20.50
CA ASN A 348 -6.64 0.29 -20.98
C ASN A 348 -6.38 -0.23 -22.40
N GLU A 349 -5.60 0.53 -23.14
CA GLU A 349 -5.08 0.08 -24.42
C GLU A 349 -3.94 -0.91 -24.19
N VAL A 350 -4.03 -2.06 -24.87
CA VAL A 350 -2.99 -3.09 -24.86
C VAL A 350 -2.45 -3.31 -26.28
N GLY A 351 -1.17 -3.64 -26.40
CA GLY A 351 -0.52 -3.87 -27.69
C GLY A 351 0.89 -4.39 -27.53
N HIS A 352 1.66 -4.49 -28.65
CA HIS A 352 2.99 -5.12 -28.72
C HIS A 352 4.00 -4.42 -27.85
N ASP A 353 3.95 -3.47 -27.12
CA ASP A 353 4.85 -2.82 -26.15
C ASP A 353 4.05 -1.98 -25.12
N LYS A 354 2.77 -2.33 -24.92
CA LYS A 354 1.89 -1.59 -24.05
C LYS A 354 1.25 -2.52 -23.01
N ALA A 355 1.28 -2.13 -21.77
CA ALA A 355 0.51 -2.59 -20.61
C ALA A 355 0.88 -3.93 -19.95
N PHE A 356 1.16 -5.04 -20.64
CA PHE A 356 1.28 -6.34 -19.98
C PHE A 356 2.57 -6.50 -19.16
N ASP A 357 3.71 -6.02 -19.66
CA ASP A 357 5.03 -6.15 -19.04
C ASP A 357 5.62 -4.80 -18.56
N CYS A 358 4.92 -3.68 -18.79
CA CYS A 358 5.33 -2.35 -18.33
C CYS A 358 4.88 -2.11 -16.88
N ASP A 359 5.66 -1.32 -16.12
CA ASP A 359 5.31 -0.93 -14.75
C ASP A 359 4.37 0.27 -14.69
N ASP A 360 4.18 0.97 -15.80
CA ASP A 360 3.22 2.06 -15.98
C ASP A 360 2.02 1.66 -16.85
N ASN A 361 0.95 2.43 -16.78
CA ASN A 361 -0.26 2.27 -17.59
C ASN A 361 -1.03 3.60 -17.65
N GLN A 362 -2.12 3.62 -18.44
CA GLN A 362 -3.14 4.66 -18.47
C GLN A 362 -4.50 3.99 -18.38
N LEU A 363 -5.47 4.60 -17.70
CA LEU A 363 -6.82 4.03 -17.59
C LEU A 363 -7.89 5.04 -18.00
N ILE A 364 -8.85 4.59 -18.80
CA ILE A 364 -10.15 5.23 -18.98
C ILE A 364 -11.12 4.51 -18.05
N VAL A 365 -11.74 5.24 -17.13
CA VAL A 365 -12.69 4.71 -16.17
C VAL A 365 -14.07 5.24 -16.50
N LEU A 366 -15.00 4.33 -16.75
CA LEU A 366 -16.38 4.64 -17.09
C LEU A 366 -17.32 4.14 -16.01
N SER A 367 -18.25 4.98 -15.60
CA SER A 367 -19.49 4.58 -14.93
C SER A 367 -20.68 4.80 -15.87
N ARG A 368 -21.89 4.55 -15.39
CA ARG A 368 -23.09 4.82 -16.21
C ARG A 368 -23.29 6.31 -16.49
N SER A 369 -22.80 7.18 -15.60
CA SER A 369 -23.02 8.62 -15.62
C SER A 369 -21.76 9.45 -15.88
N ALA A 370 -20.56 8.87 -15.72
CA ALA A 370 -19.31 9.62 -15.74
C ALA A 370 -18.22 8.91 -16.56
N ARG A 371 -17.28 9.72 -17.05
CA ARG A 371 -16.03 9.34 -17.69
C ARG A 371 -14.88 10.04 -16.98
N HIS A 372 -13.89 9.27 -16.58
CA HIS A 372 -12.65 9.77 -16.00
C HIS A 372 -11.46 9.24 -16.76
N GLU A 373 -10.40 9.98 -16.78
CA GLU A 373 -9.13 9.58 -17.37
C GLU A 373 -8.03 9.68 -16.31
N LEU A 374 -7.37 8.56 -16.06
CA LEU A 374 -6.20 8.50 -15.20
C LEU A 374 -4.98 8.49 -16.12
N ALA A 375 -4.25 9.59 -16.11
CA ALA A 375 -3.05 9.81 -16.93
C ALA A 375 -2.00 8.72 -16.65
N ARG A 376 -1.10 8.51 -17.62
CA ARG A 376 -0.04 7.50 -17.55
C ARG A 376 0.79 7.67 -16.27
N ALA A 377 0.83 6.62 -15.47
CA ALA A 377 1.55 6.56 -14.20
C ALA A 377 1.85 5.11 -13.79
N GLY A 378 2.67 4.93 -12.76
CA GLY A 378 2.92 3.61 -12.18
C GLY A 378 1.63 2.94 -11.69
N LYS A 379 1.57 1.61 -11.80
CA LYS A 379 0.35 0.82 -11.52
C LYS A 379 -0.26 1.08 -10.14
N LEU A 380 0.55 1.29 -9.10
CA LEU A 380 0.03 1.59 -7.76
C LEU A 380 -0.63 2.98 -7.68
N THR A 381 -0.04 3.98 -8.34
CA THR A 381 -0.63 5.33 -8.43
C THR A 381 -1.98 5.30 -9.15
N LEU A 382 -2.07 4.57 -10.28
CA LEU A 382 -3.32 4.36 -11.00
C LEU A 382 -4.36 3.61 -10.17
N ALA A 383 -3.92 2.59 -9.43
CA ALA A 383 -4.79 1.82 -8.55
C ALA A 383 -5.38 2.69 -7.43
N ARG A 384 -4.59 3.57 -6.83
CA ARG A 384 -5.07 4.55 -5.83
C ARG A 384 -6.09 5.52 -6.43
N GLY A 385 -5.82 6.03 -7.64
CA GLY A 385 -6.76 6.88 -8.37
C GLY A 385 -8.08 6.16 -8.69
N LEU A 386 -8.00 4.92 -9.17
CA LEU A 386 -9.18 4.09 -9.45
C LEU A 386 -9.98 3.82 -8.19
N VAL A 387 -9.33 3.42 -7.08
CA VAL A 387 -10.01 3.16 -5.80
C VAL A 387 -10.69 4.42 -5.26
N ALA A 388 -10.10 5.60 -5.42
CA ALA A 388 -10.73 6.87 -5.05
C ALA A 388 -12.02 7.14 -5.86
N LEU A 389 -12.00 6.92 -7.18
CA LEU A 389 -13.18 7.05 -8.03
C LEU A 389 -14.27 6.03 -7.66
N ILE A 390 -13.90 4.78 -7.40
CA ILE A 390 -14.84 3.73 -6.96
C ILE A 390 -15.49 4.13 -5.64
N ALA A 391 -14.72 4.64 -4.69
CA ALA A 391 -15.24 5.06 -3.38
C ALA A 391 -16.25 6.21 -3.50
N GLN A 392 -16.02 7.18 -4.40
CA GLN A 392 -16.95 8.27 -4.70
C GLN A 392 -18.28 7.74 -5.26
N GLU A 393 -18.23 6.86 -6.26
CA GLU A 393 -19.43 6.27 -6.88
C GLU A 393 -20.19 5.38 -5.89
N LEU A 394 -19.48 4.61 -5.05
CA LEU A 394 -20.07 3.77 -4.02
C LEU A 394 -20.80 4.61 -2.94
N ALA A 395 -20.21 5.73 -2.54
CA ALA A 395 -20.82 6.66 -1.60
C ALA A 395 -22.08 7.31 -2.18
N ALA A 396 -22.06 7.74 -3.45
CA ALA A 396 -23.21 8.29 -4.16
C ALA A 396 -24.38 7.28 -4.22
N ARG A 397 -24.08 6.00 -4.49
CA ARG A 397 -25.08 4.92 -4.48
C ARG A 397 -25.70 4.68 -3.09
N GLY A 398 -24.90 4.75 -2.02
CA GLY A 398 -25.37 4.60 -0.63
C GLY A 398 -26.33 5.71 -0.20
N VAL A 399 -26.09 6.95 -0.62
CA VAL A 399 -26.99 8.09 -0.38
C VAL A 399 -28.31 7.94 -1.14
N ALA A 400 -28.29 7.44 -2.37
CA ALA A 400 -29.48 7.20 -3.17
C ALA A 400 -30.38 6.09 -2.55
N ARG A 401 -29.80 5.01 -2.02
CA ARG A 401 -30.55 3.96 -1.31
C ARG A 401 -31.22 4.47 -0.03
N LYS A 402 -30.54 5.29 0.77
CA LYS A 402 -31.12 5.88 2.00
C LYS A 402 -32.28 6.84 1.70
N ARG A 403 -32.24 7.56 0.59
CA ARG A 403 -33.34 8.45 0.14
C ARG A 403 -34.54 7.66 -0.37
N GLY A 404 -34.32 6.53 -1.04
CA GLY A 404 -35.39 5.67 -1.54
C GLY A 404 -36.14 4.89 -0.44
N THR A 405 -35.50 4.55 0.68
CA THR A 405 -36.12 3.91 1.84
C THR A 405 -36.81 4.90 2.79
N ALA A 406 -36.58 6.20 2.67
CA ALA A 406 -37.26 7.22 3.46
C ALA A 406 -38.54 7.76 2.80
N LEU A 407 -38.88 7.32 1.59
CA LEU A 407 -40.06 7.72 0.81
C LEU A 407 -41.04 6.55 0.51
N ALA A 408 -40.79 5.40 1.10
CA ALA A 408 -41.68 4.22 1.11
C ALA A 408 -42.08 3.91 2.55
#